data_b2bb0bb1462a366bd5132f62de352d87
#
_entry.id   b2bb0bb1462a366bd5132f62de352d87
#
_cell.length_a   1.000
_cell.length_b   1.000
_cell.length_c   1.000
_cell.angle_alpha   90.00
_cell.angle_beta   90.00
_cell.angle_gamma   90.00
#
_symmetry.space_group_name_H-M   'P 1'
#
loop_
_entity.id
_entity.type
_entity.pdbx_description
1 polymer ?
#
loop_
_entity_poly.entity_id
_entity_poly.type
_entity_poly.pdbx_seq_one_letter_code
_entity_poly.pdbx_strand_id
1 'polypeptide(L)'
;MAVIRIKALDEAGVEVFGTLTEAQLRNRLEPDKGIFIAESPKVIHVALDAGCEPLSLLCEEKHITGDAASLIQRCGDIPVYTGDRDLLASLTGYTLTRGVLCAMRRPKPRTVEDVCRDATRIVVIDGVVDTTNIGAIFRSAAALGIDAVLLTLSSCDPLNRRAVRVSMGSVFLVPWTWLHEPICSLGDLGFKTAAMALSDDSISLDDPLLSTIPRLAIVMGTEGNGLSQAVIASTDYVVKIPMSHQVDSLNVAAASAVAFWQLRDRR
;
A
#
# COMPACT_ATOMS: atom_id res chain seq x y z
N MET A 1 -4.85 20.92 -22.74
CA MET A 1 -5.02 20.96 -21.28
C MET A 1 -6.04 22.01 -20.91
N ALA A 2 -7.10 21.65 -20.19
CA ALA A 2 -8.14 22.58 -19.72
C ALA A 2 -7.92 22.85 -18.22
N VAL A 3 -7.64 24.10 -17.86
CA VAL A 3 -7.68 24.56 -16.46
C VAL A 3 -9.11 25.01 -16.17
N ILE A 4 -9.73 24.35 -15.21
CA ILE A 4 -11.14 24.55 -14.85
C ILE A 4 -11.18 25.10 -13.42
N ARG A 5 -11.61 26.36 -13.29
CA ARG A 5 -11.79 26.96 -11.97
C ARG A 5 -13.15 26.55 -11.40
N ILE A 6 -13.12 25.78 -10.32
CA ILE A 6 -14.33 25.39 -9.61
C ILE A 6 -14.82 26.51 -8.67
N LYS A 7 -16.13 26.64 -8.59
CA LYS A 7 -16.82 27.65 -7.75
C LYS A 7 -17.73 27.00 -6.71
N ALA A 8 -18.05 25.70 -6.89
CA ALA A 8 -18.92 24.93 -6.03
C ALA A 8 -18.39 23.49 -5.85
N LEU A 9 -18.85 22.83 -4.79
CA LEU A 9 -18.39 21.46 -4.44
C LEU A 9 -19.05 20.36 -5.28
N ASP A 10 -20.14 20.69 -5.97
CA ASP A 10 -20.96 19.78 -6.77
C ASP A 10 -20.71 19.90 -8.29
N GLU A 11 -19.64 20.57 -8.69
CA GLU A 11 -19.26 20.62 -10.09
C GLU A 11 -18.82 19.25 -10.61
N ALA A 12 -19.20 18.92 -11.83
CA ALA A 12 -18.89 17.64 -12.45
C ALA A 12 -17.38 17.40 -12.58
N GLY A 13 -16.92 16.23 -12.16
CA GLY A 13 -15.54 15.80 -12.25
C GLY A 13 -14.68 16.05 -11.01
N VAL A 14 -15.19 16.79 -10.01
CA VAL A 14 -14.47 17.00 -8.74
C VAL A 14 -14.92 16.07 -7.62
N GLU A 15 -16.03 15.37 -7.80
CA GLU A 15 -16.60 14.42 -6.83
C GLU A 15 -15.60 13.32 -6.41
N VAL A 16 -14.70 12.93 -7.31
CA VAL A 16 -13.65 11.93 -7.07
C VAL A 16 -12.67 12.36 -5.97
N PHE A 17 -12.53 13.68 -5.75
CA PHE A 17 -11.57 14.21 -4.78
C PHE A 17 -12.14 14.38 -3.37
N GLY A 18 -13.46 14.38 -3.20
CA GLY A 18 -14.07 14.70 -1.92
C GLY A 18 -15.33 13.93 -1.56
N THR A 19 -16.28 13.81 -2.48
CA THR A 19 -17.62 13.27 -2.18
C THR A 19 -17.73 11.76 -2.34
N LEU A 20 -16.91 11.14 -3.22
CA LEU A 20 -16.90 9.69 -3.39
C LEU A 20 -16.15 9.00 -2.25
N THR A 21 -16.76 7.96 -1.71
CA THR A 21 -16.13 7.07 -0.73
C THR A 21 -15.05 6.21 -1.38
N GLU A 22 -14.13 5.69 -0.57
CA GLU A 22 -13.09 4.75 -1.04
C GLU A 22 -13.70 3.51 -1.73
N ALA A 23 -14.86 3.03 -1.27
CA ALA A 23 -15.56 1.91 -1.89
C ALA A 23 -16.09 2.26 -3.29
N GLN A 24 -16.62 3.48 -3.46
CA GLN A 24 -17.08 3.98 -4.76
C GLN A 24 -15.91 4.21 -5.71
N LEU A 25 -14.81 4.81 -5.23
CA LEU A 25 -13.58 4.98 -6.01
C LEU A 25 -13.00 3.63 -6.46
N ARG A 26 -12.98 2.63 -5.57
CA ARG A 26 -12.49 1.28 -5.88
C ARG A 26 -13.33 0.60 -6.96
N ASN A 27 -14.65 0.85 -6.99
CA ASN A 27 -15.60 0.34 -7.97
C ASN A 27 -15.45 -1.17 -8.23
N ARG A 28 -15.73 -2.00 -7.22
CA ARG A 28 -15.59 -3.46 -7.33
C ARG A 28 -16.49 -4.11 -8.39
N LEU A 29 -17.60 -3.45 -8.75
CA LEU A 29 -18.53 -3.96 -9.75
C LEU A 29 -18.00 -3.74 -11.18
N GLU A 30 -17.24 -2.65 -11.41
CA GLU A 30 -16.60 -2.32 -12.67
C GLU A 30 -15.12 -1.97 -12.43
N PRO A 31 -14.26 -2.97 -12.14
CA PRO A 31 -12.87 -2.72 -11.72
C PRO A 31 -12.04 -1.90 -12.71
N ASP A 32 -12.32 -2.02 -14.00
CA ASP A 32 -11.64 -1.24 -15.04
C ASP A 32 -11.95 0.27 -14.97
N LYS A 33 -13.02 0.65 -14.28
CA LYS A 33 -13.37 2.05 -13.99
C LYS A 33 -12.89 2.52 -12.62
N GLY A 34 -12.29 1.64 -11.84
CA GLY A 34 -11.78 1.96 -10.52
C GLY A 34 -10.71 3.06 -10.53
N ILE A 35 -10.74 3.90 -9.51
CA ILE A 35 -9.87 5.08 -9.34
C ILE A 35 -9.19 5.00 -7.98
N PHE A 36 -8.04 5.63 -7.87
CA PHE A 36 -7.41 5.97 -6.59
C PHE A 36 -6.91 7.41 -6.62
N ILE A 37 -6.69 7.99 -5.44
CA ILE A 37 -6.20 9.36 -5.30
C ILE A 37 -4.75 9.34 -4.81
N ALA A 38 -3.85 9.89 -5.61
CA ALA A 38 -2.47 10.17 -5.23
C ALA A 38 -2.36 11.61 -4.71
N GLU A 39 -1.67 11.82 -3.58
CA GLU A 39 -1.51 13.11 -2.93
C GLU A 39 -0.03 13.49 -2.85
N SER A 40 0.30 14.67 -3.25
CA SER A 40 1.61 15.33 -3.33
C SER A 40 2.35 15.10 -4.65
N PRO A 41 3.11 16.10 -5.12
CA PRO A 41 3.89 15.98 -6.35
C PRO A 41 4.80 14.74 -6.37
N LYS A 42 5.50 14.46 -5.27
CA LYS A 42 6.41 13.31 -5.18
C LYS A 42 5.69 11.97 -5.37
N VAL A 43 4.55 11.76 -4.71
CA VAL A 43 3.77 10.52 -4.81
C VAL A 43 3.21 10.34 -6.21
N ILE A 44 2.70 11.44 -6.81
CA ILE A 44 2.15 11.42 -8.16
C ILE A 44 3.24 11.09 -9.19
N HIS A 45 4.45 11.65 -9.06
CA HIS A 45 5.57 11.29 -9.93
C HIS A 45 5.91 9.80 -9.84
N VAL A 46 5.97 9.23 -8.64
CA VAL A 46 6.24 7.79 -8.45
C VAL A 46 5.14 6.93 -9.10
N ALA A 47 3.87 7.32 -8.96
CA ALA A 47 2.76 6.62 -9.61
C ALA A 47 2.85 6.68 -11.14
N LEU A 48 3.18 7.85 -11.71
CA LEU A 48 3.40 8.02 -13.15
C LEU A 48 4.61 7.20 -13.65
N ASP A 49 5.70 7.13 -12.87
CA ASP A 49 6.87 6.31 -13.20
C ASP A 49 6.53 4.82 -13.20
N ALA A 50 5.59 4.40 -12.35
CA ALA A 50 5.05 3.05 -12.31
C ALA A 50 3.99 2.77 -13.41
N GLY A 51 3.71 3.73 -14.30
CA GLY A 51 2.79 3.58 -15.42
C GLY A 51 1.32 3.77 -15.07
N CYS A 52 0.99 4.36 -13.91
CA CYS A 52 -0.41 4.67 -13.58
C CYS A 52 -0.94 5.79 -14.48
N GLU A 53 -2.15 5.60 -15.01
CA GLU A 53 -2.83 6.54 -15.90
C GLU A 53 -3.47 7.68 -15.09
N PRO A 54 -3.07 8.96 -15.30
CA PRO A 54 -3.71 10.09 -14.68
C PRO A 54 -5.03 10.42 -15.38
N LEU A 55 -6.05 10.80 -14.60
CA LEU A 55 -7.40 11.13 -15.11
C LEU A 55 -7.73 12.60 -14.92
N SER A 56 -7.36 13.18 -13.78
CA SER A 56 -7.55 14.61 -13.50
C SER A 56 -6.63 15.06 -12.35
N LEU A 57 -6.36 16.34 -12.27
CA LEU A 57 -5.61 16.99 -11.19
C LEU A 57 -6.50 17.98 -10.43
N LEU A 58 -6.23 18.15 -9.15
CA LEU A 58 -6.81 19.19 -8.31
C LEU A 58 -5.71 19.88 -7.50
N CYS A 59 -5.62 21.21 -7.60
CA CYS A 59 -4.64 22.00 -6.84
C CYS A 59 -5.10 23.44 -6.65
N GLU A 60 -4.50 24.14 -5.68
CA GLU A 60 -4.65 25.60 -5.57
C GLU A 60 -4.03 26.29 -6.81
N GLU A 61 -4.59 27.41 -7.21
CA GLU A 61 -4.17 28.17 -8.42
C GLU A 61 -2.66 28.50 -8.44
N LYS A 62 -2.08 28.82 -7.27
CA LYS A 62 -0.64 29.12 -7.15
C LYS A 62 0.28 27.95 -7.52
N HIS A 63 -0.21 26.69 -7.43
CA HIS A 63 0.57 25.51 -7.75
C HIS A 63 0.61 25.21 -9.25
N ILE A 64 -0.31 25.78 -10.07
CA ILE A 64 -0.35 25.56 -11.51
C ILE A 64 0.97 25.94 -12.19
N THR A 65 1.51 27.09 -11.82
CA THR A 65 2.81 27.58 -12.31
C THR A 65 3.98 27.29 -11.36
N GLY A 66 3.69 26.68 -10.19
CA GLY A 66 4.64 26.27 -9.16
C GLY A 66 4.86 24.78 -9.14
N ASP A 67 4.66 24.15 -7.96
CA ASP A 67 4.98 22.74 -7.70
C ASP A 67 4.22 21.74 -8.57
N ALA A 68 3.07 22.12 -9.13
CA ALA A 68 2.28 21.26 -10.02
C ALA A 68 2.69 21.41 -11.50
N ALA A 69 3.47 22.40 -11.90
CA ALA A 69 3.75 22.68 -13.30
C ALA A 69 4.36 21.48 -14.05
N SER A 70 5.34 20.82 -13.45
CA SER A 70 5.99 19.64 -14.04
C SER A 70 5.04 18.44 -14.11
N LEU A 71 4.15 18.27 -13.11
CA LEU A 71 3.13 17.22 -13.12
C LEU A 71 2.09 17.46 -14.21
N ILE A 72 1.61 18.70 -14.32
CA ILE A 72 0.63 19.08 -15.34
C ILE A 72 1.17 18.80 -16.74
N GLN A 73 2.42 19.18 -16.99
CA GLN A 73 3.09 18.88 -18.27
C GLN A 73 3.20 17.38 -18.52
N ARG A 74 3.52 16.62 -17.49
CA ARG A 74 3.75 15.17 -17.55
C ARG A 74 2.44 14.37 -17.71
N CYS A 75 1.35 14.86 -17.13
CA CYS A 75 0.03 14.23 -17.22
C CYS A 75 -0.67 14.42 -18.58
N GLY A 76 -0.16 15.33 -19.43
CA GLY A 76 -0.72 15.55 -20.76
C GLY A 76 -2.05 16.30 -20.77
N ASP A 77 -2.97 15.90 -21.67
CA ASP A 77 -4.24 16.62 -21.88
C ASP A 77 -5.37 16.09 -21.00
N ILE A 78 -5.21 16.25 -19.68
CA ILE A 78 -6.25 15.94 -18.69
C ILE A 78 -6.80 17.21 -18.06
N PRO A 79 -8.03 17.19 -17.48
CA PRO A 79 -8.56 18.34 -16.75
C PRO A 79 -7.74 18.65 -15.49
N VAL A 80 -7.46 19.94 -15.27
CA VAL A 80 -6.82 20.48 -14.07
C VAL A 80 -7.83 21.35 -13.35
N TYR A 81 -8.41 20.85 -12.28
CA TYR A 81 -9.32 21.59 -11.43
C TYR A 81 -8.55 22.48 -10.46
N THR A 82 -9.01 23.71 -10.29
CA THR A 82 -8.41 24.68 -9.38
C THR A 82 -9.46 25.50 -8.65
N GLY A 83 -9.13 25.99 -7.49
CA GLY A 83 -10.01 26.80 -6.68
C GLY A 83 -9.28 27.48 -5.53
N ASP A 84 -10.01 28.28 -4.79
CA ASP A 84 -9.49 28.90 -3.58
C ASP A 84 -9.23 27.86 -2.50
N ARG A 85 -8.26 28.14 -1.62
CA ARG A 85 -7.83 27.20 -0.57
C ARG A 85 -8.99 26.71 0.31
N ASP A 86 -9.90 27.62 0.70
CA ASP A 86 -11.01 27.27 1.59
C ASP A 86 -12.04 26.38 0.89
N LEU A 87 -12.31 26.64 -0.38
CA LEU A 87 -13.17 25.79 -1.21
C LEU A 87 -12.57 24.39 -1.35
N LEU A 88 -11.28 24.29 -1.65
CA LEU A 88 -10.61 23.01 -1.77
C LEU A 88 -10.53 22.25 -0.44
N ALA A 89 -10.32 22.95 0.66
CA ALA A 89 -10.35 22.36 2.00
C ALA A 89 -11.75 21.82 2.35
N SER A 90 -12.81 22.54 1.97
CA SER A 90 -14.19 22.09 2.16
C SER A 90 -14.50 20.85 1.29
N LEU A 91 -14.00 20.79 0.06
CA LEU A 91 -14.18 19.64 -0.83
C LEU A 91 -13.49 18.38 -0.29
N THR A 92 -12.26 18.52 0.17
CA THR A 92 -11.43 17.38 0.59
C THR A 92 -11.59 17.01 2.05
N GLY A 93 -12.25 17.85 2.84
CA GLY A 93 -12.42 17.71 4.29
C GLY A 93 -11.18 18.11 5.11
N TYR A 94 -10.12 18.61 4.46
CA TYR A 94 -8.91 19.12 5.12
C TYR A 94 -8.12 20.07 4.21
N THR A 95 -7.30 20.91 4.80
CA THR A 95 -6.40 21.79 4.03
C THR A 95 -5.35 20.97 3.29
N LEU A 96 -5.23 21.18 1.97
CA LEU A 96 -4.25 20.53 1.11
C LEU A 96 -2.82 21.02 1.45
N THR A 97 -2.19 20.41 2.45
CA THR A 97 -0.85 20.82 2.90
C THR A 97 0.26 20.47 1.91
N ARG A 98 0.01 19.54 0.99
CA ARG A 98 0.96 19.07 -0.03
C ARG A 98 0.57 19.49 -1.45
N GLY A 99 -0.42 20.36 -1.57
CA GLY A 99 -0.71 21.20 -2.73
C GLY A 99 -1.42 20.56 -3.91
N VAL A 100 -1.25 19.28 -4.20
CA VAL A 100 -1.77 18.64 -5.43
C VAL A 100 -2.34 17.27 -5.15
N LEU A 101 -3.52 17.00 -5.73
CA LEU A 101 -4.13 15.67 -5.83
C LEU A 101 -4.21 15.25 -7.29
N CYS A 102 -4.05 13.96 -7.54
CA CYS A 102 -4.29 13.35 -8.85
C CYS A 102 -5.25 12.17 -8.70
N ALA A 103 -6.35 12.19 -9.42
CA ALA A 103 -7.17 11.01 -9.63
C ALA A 103 -6.51 10.16 -10.73
N MET A 104 -6.30 8.88 -10.44
CA MET A 104 -5.60 7.97 -11.32
C MET A 104 -6.39 6.68 -11.49
N ARG A 105 -6.30 6.05 -12.67
CA ARG A 105 -6.86 4.73 -12.94
C ARG A 105 -6.19 3.69 -12.05
N ARG A 106 -6.99 2.80 -11.44
CA ARG A 106 -6.43 1.65 -10.72
C ARG A 106 -5.74 0.70 -11.71
N PRO A 107 -4.51 0.25 -11.41
CA PRO A 107 -3.86 -0.77 -12.22
C PRO A 107 -4.66 -2.08 -12.16
N LYS A 108 -4.62 -2.84 -13.24
CA LYS A 108 -5.19 -4.20 -13.26
C LYS A 108 -4.46 -5.08 -12.25
N PRO A 109 -5.18 -5.86 -11.43
CA PRO A 109 -4.56 -6.82 -10.52
C PRO A 109 -3.70 -7.83 -11.31
N ARG A 110 -2.52 -8.12 -10.79
CA ARG A 110 -1.66 -9.21 -11.28
C ARG A 110 -2.04 -10.51 -10.58
N THR A 111 -1.67 -11.66 -11.12
CA THR A 111 -1.84 -12.93 -10.41
C THR A 111 -0.78 -13.11 -9.32
N VAL A 112 -1.02 -14.03 -8.37
CA VAL A 112 -0.04 -14.36 -7.33
C VAL A 112 1.23 -14.93 -7.96
N GLU A 113 1.09 -15.79 -8.96
CA GLU A 113 2.19 -16.38 -9.71
C GLU A 113 3.05 -15.30 -10.39
N ASP A 114 2.42 -14.30 -10.99
CA ASP A 114 3.14 -13.21 -11.67
C ASP A 114 3.96 -12.36 -10.71
N VAL A 115 3.40 -11.98 -9.54
CA VAL A 115 4.12 -11.16 -8.57
C VAL A 115 5.17 -11.95 -7.78
N CYS A 116 5.02 -13.28 -7.70
CA CYS A 116 5.91 -14.17 -6.96
C CYS A 116 6.96 -14.87 -7.83
N ARG A 117 6.93 -14.72 -9.15
CA ARG A 117 7.73 -15.52 -10.11
C ARG A 117 9.22 -15.56 -9.72
N ASP A 118 9.85 -14.44 -9.58
CA ASP A 118 11.29 -14.30 -9.28
C ASP A 118 11.55 -13.88 -7.83
N ALA A 119 10.49 -13.86 -6.99
CA ALA A 119 10.58 -13.40 -5.62
C ALA A 119 11.25 -14.45 -4.71
N THR A 120 12.10 -13.98 -3.81
CA THR A 120 12.75 -14.77 -2.77
C THR A 120 12.24 -14.41 -1.38
N ARG A 121 11.86 -13.15 -1.18
CA ARG A 121 11.33 -12.61 0.08
C ARG A 121 10.03 -11.88 -0.19
N ILE A 122 8.94 -12.46 0.27
CA ILE A 122 7.61 -11.85 0.15
C ILE A 122 6.99 -11.63 1.53
N VAL A 123 6.05 -10.71 1.62
CA VAL A 123 5.22 -10.54 2.81
C VAL A 123 3.77 -10.84 2.49
N VAL A 124 3.11 -11.56 3.39
CA VAL A 124 1.66 -11.74 3.40
C VAL A 124 1.09 -10.89 4.53
N ILE A 125 0.18 -9.99 4.21
CA ILE A 125 -0.51 -9.14 5.16
C ILE A 125 -1.89 -9.72 5.39
N ASP A 126 -2.14 -10.25 6.60
CA ASP A 126 -3.39 -10.91 6.95
C ASP A 126 -4.22 -10.07 7.93
N GLY A 127 -5.34 -9.56 7.46
CA GLY A 127 -6.34 -8.87 8.27
C GLY A 127 -5.92 -7.48 8.79
N VAL A 128 -4.88 -6.85 8.26
CA VAL A 128 -4.48 -5.50 8.67
C VAL A 128 -5.41 -4.47 8.06
N VAL A 129 -6.24 -3.83 8.89
CA VAL A 129 -7.29 -2.90 8.45
C VAL A 129 -6.90 -1.42 8.57
N ASP A 130 -5.88 -1.07 9.36
CA ASP A 130 -5.40 0.31 9.46
C ASP A 130 -4.58 0.69 8.23
N THR A 131 -5.08 1.68 7.51
CA THR A 131 -4.46 2.22 6.29
C THR A 131 -3.07 2.82 6.54
N THR A 132 -2.81 3.31 7.75
CA THR A 132 -1.49 3.85 8.14
C THR A 132 -0.47 2.73 8.22
N ASN A 133 -0.86 1.61 8.83
CA ASN A 133 0.00 0.43 8.93
C ASN A 133 0.28 -0.17 7.55
N ILE A 134 -0.74 -0.32 6.70
CA ILE A 134 -0.54 -0.76 5.31
C ILE A 134 0.48 0.13 4.60
N GLY A 135 0.31 1.45 4.64
CA GLY A 135 1.24 2.38 4.01
C GLY A 135 2.67 2.27 4.54
N ALA A 136 2.82 2.12 5.87
CA ALA A 136 4.12 1.97 6.51
C ALA A 136 4.80 0.61 6.20
N ILE A 137 4.02 -0.48 6.12
CA ILE A 137 4.52 -1.80 5.71
C ILE A 137 5.04 -1.74 4.26
N PHE A 138 4.30 -1.17 3.32
CA PHE A 138 4.75 -1.00 1.94
C PHE A 138 6.03 -0.17 1.85
N ARG A 139 6.14 0.88 2.67
CA ARG A 139 7.36 1.71 2.71
C ARG A 139 8.56 0.92 3.22
N SER A 140 8.39 0.13 4.26
CA SER A 140 9.42 -0.76 4.80
C SER A 140 9.77 -1.88 3.82
N ALA A 141 8.78 -2.48 3.16
CA ALA A 141 8.97 -3.51 2.15
C ALA A 141 9.86 -3.01 0.99
N ALA A 142 9.51 -1.85 0.42
CA ALA A 142 10.31 -1.24 -0.64
C ALA A 142 11.74 -0.90 -0.19
N ALA A 143 11.90 -0.36 1.03
CA ALA A 143 13.20 0.07 1.54
C ALA A 143 14.12 -1.09 1.91
N LEU A 144 13.56 -2.25 2.27
CA LEU A 144 14.29 -3.38 2.87
C LEU A 144 14.36 -4.61 1.95
N GLY A 145 14.00 -4.45 0.66
CA GLY A 145 14.20 -5.49 -0.35
C GLY A 145 13.19 -6.65 -0.27
N ILE A 146 11.93 -6.36 0.07
CA ILE A 146 10.83 -7.31 -0.11
C ILE A 146 10.42 -7.28 -1.59
N ASP A 147 10.38 -8.45 -2.22
CA ASP A 147 10.15 -8.58 -3.65
C ASP A 147 8.67 -8.47 -4.03
N ALA A 148 7.76 -8.90 -3.16
CA ALA A 148 6.32 -8.83 -3.38
C ALA A 148 5.51 -8.74 -2.08
N VAL A 149 4.32 -8.13 -2.18
CA VAL A 149 3.34 -8.03 -1.07
C VAL A 149 2.05 -8.73 -1.49
N LEU A 150 1.60 -9.68 -0.70
CA LEU A 150 0.30 -10.32 -0.84
C LEU A 150 -0.61 -9.85 0.30
N LEU A 151 -1.88 -9.60 0.00
CA LEU A 151 -2.86 -9.18 1.00
C LEU A 151 -4.05 -10.12 0.99
N THR A 152 -4.44 -10.60 2.17
CA THR A 152 -5.73 -11.31 2.30
C THR A 152 -6.89 -10.34 2.12
N LEU A 153 -8.05 -10.86 1.72
CA LEU A 153 -9.25 -10.05 1.45
C LEU A 153 -9.79 -9.30 2.67
N SER A 154 -9.41 -9.71 3.86
CA SER A 154 -9.71 -9.05 5.14
C SER A 154 -8.86 -7.82 5.40
N SER A 155 -7.78 -7.63 4.65
CA SER A 155 -6.90 -6.46 4.78
C SER A 155 -7.46 -5.23 4.05
N CYS A 156 -7.06 -4.05 4.47
CA CYS A 156 -7.46 -2.82 3.81
C CYS A 156 -6.74 -2.66 2.45
N ASP A 157 -7.36 -1.85 1.60
CA ASP A 157 -6.86 -1.58 0.24
C ASP A 157 -5.57 -0.74 0.26
N PRO A 158 -4.45 -1.21 -0.32
CA PRO A 158 -3.22 -0.44 -0.42
C PRO A 158 -3.35 0.86 -1.23
N LEU A 159 -4.31 0.92 -2.14
CA LEU A 159 -4.60 2.13 -2.92
C LEU A 159 -5.63 3.06 -2.25
N ASN A 160 -5.99 2.80 -0.97
CA ASN A 160 -6.67 3.78 -0.15
C ASN A 160 -5.80 5.05 -0.06
N ARG A 161 -6.42 6.22 -0.22
CA ARG A 161 -5.73 7.52 -0.25
C ARG A 161 -4.72 7.71 0.88
N ARG A 162 -5.10 7.31 2.11
CA ARG A 162 -4.22 7.43 3.27
C ARG A 162 -3.03 6.48 3.20
N ALA A 163 -3.24 5.24 2.75
CA ALA A 163 -2.17 4.26 2.58
C ALA A 163 -1.17 4.72 1.50
N VAL A 164 -1.65 5.18 0.35
CA VAL A 164 -0.82 5.76 -0.71
C VAL A 164 0.03 6.92 -0.19
N ARG A 165 -0.58 7.83 0.59
CA ARG A 165 0.13 8.97 1.18
C ARG A 165 1.19 8.56 2.20
N VAL A 166 0.86 7.65 3.11
CA VAL A 166 1.78 7.18 4.17
C VAL A 166 2.94 6.38 3.57
N SER A 167 2.68 5.58 2.54
CA SER A 167 3.73 4.85 1.83
C SER A 167 4.71 5.75 1.08
N MET A 168 4.40 7.03 0.91
CA MET A 168 5.16 7.97 0.08
C MET A 168 5.32 7.47 -1.37
N GLY A 169 4.33 6.72 -1.88
CA GLY A 169 4.34 6.12 -3.20
C GLY A 169 5.02 4.74 -3.29
N SER A 170 5.54 4.20 -2.17
CA SER A 170 6.18 2.88 -2.19
C SER A 170 5.24 1.74 -2.58
N VAL A 171 3.93 1.93 -2.45
CA VAL A 171 2.91 1.01 -2.95
C VAL A 171 3.00 0.77 -4.47
N PHE A 172 3.63 1.66 -5.22
CA PHE A 172 3.86 1.53 -6.66
C PHE A 172 5.24 0.95 -7.00
N LEU A 173 6.13 0.82 -6.01
CA LEU A 173 7.50 0.33 -6.21
C LEU A 173 7.64 -1.18 -5.98
N VAL A 174 6.78 -1.75 -5.14
CA VAL A 174 6.79 -3.18 -4.83
C VAL A 174 5.58 -3.83 -5.49
N PRO A 175 5.75 -4.88 -6.30
CA PRO A 175 4.64 -5.65 -6.85
C PRO A 175 3.73 -6.18 -5.74
N TRP A 176 2.43 -6.10 -5.94
CA TRP A 176 1.47 -6.63 -4.97
C TRP A 176 0.20 -7.12 -5.64
N THR A 177 -0.50 -8.04 -4.95
CA THR A 177 -1.84 -8.49 -5.34
C THR A 177 -2.62 -9.04 -4.15
N TRP A 178 -3.88 -9.37 -4.38
CA TRP A 178 -4.74 -10.03 -3.40
C TRP A 178 -4.49 -11.54 -3.40
N LEU A 179 -4.36 -12.11 -2.21
CA LEU A 179 -4.30 -13.55 -2.00
C LEU A 179 -5.72 -14.05 -1.70
N HIS A 180 -6.28 -14.81 -2.62
CA HIS A 180 -7.61 -15.41 -2.48
C HIS A 180 -7.54 -16.82 -1.88
N GLU A 181 -6.43 -17.51 -2.12
CA GLU A 181 -6.17 -18.86 -1.66
C GLU A 181 -5.62 -18.87 -0.22
N PRO A 182 -5.72 -20.00 0.49
CA PRO A 182 -5.09 -20.14 1.80
C PRO A 182 -3.59 -19.89 1.76
N ILE A 183 -3.02 -19.34 2.84
CA ILE A 183 -1.58 -18.96 2.91
C ILE A 183 -0.68 -20.18 2.64
N CYS A 184 -1.07 -21.38 3.06
CA CYS A 184 -0.31 -22.61 2.82
C CYS A 184 -0.15 -22.95 1.32
N SER A 185 -1.00 -22.44 0.43
CA SER A 185 -0.85 -22.64 -1.03
C SER A 185 0.43 -22.02 -1.60
N LEU A 186 1.08 -21.11 -0.88
CA LEU A 186 2.37 -20.55 -1.28
C LEU A 186 3.49 -21.61 -1.31
N GLY A 187 3.28 -22.74 -0.63
CA GLY A 187 4.15 -23.92 -0.74
C GLY A 187 4.25 -24.46 -2.16
N ASP A 188 3.17 -24.40 -2.95
CA ASP A 188 3.13 -24.83 -4.34
C ASP A 188 4.01 -23.94 -5.24
N LEU A 189 4.26 -22.69 -4.81
CA LEU A 189 5.19 -21.76 -5.45
C LEU A 189 6.61 -21.85 -4.87
N GLY A 190 6.88 -22.83 -4.00
CA GLY A 190 8.19 -23.09 -3.41
C GLY A 190 8.55 -22.20 -2.23
N PHE A 191 7.61 -21.46 -1.66
CA PHE A 191 7.85 -20.68 -0.45
C PHE A 191 7.68 -21.52 0.81
N LYS A 192 8.58 -21.29 1.78
CA LYS A 192 8.33 -21.59 3.17
C LYS A 192 7.65 -20.39 3.83
N THR A 193 6.71 -20.65 4.73
CA THR A 193 5.91 -19.63 5.40
C THR A 193 6.35 -19.44 6.85
N ALA A 194 6.53 -18.19 7.28
CA ALA A 194 6.92 -17.82 8.63
C ALA A 194 5.88 -16.87 9.25
N ALA A 195 5.06 -17.38 10.16
CA ALA A 195 4.07 -16.61 10.89
C ALA A 195 4.74 -15.76 11.99
N MET A 196 4.61 -14.43 11.91
CA MET A 196 5.07 -13.53 12.96
C MET A 196 4.06 -13.56 14.12
N ALA A 197 4.28 -14.43 15.09
CA ALA A 197 3.37 -14.66 16.20
C ALA A 197 4.11 -15.16 17.46
N LEU A 198 3.44 -15.04 18.60
CA LEU A 198 3.89 -15.62 19.85
C LEU A 198 3.22 -16.97 20.05
N SER A 199 4.03 -18.01 20.21
CA SER A 199 3.61 -19.34 20.66
C SER A 199 4.74 -19.99 21.46
N ASP A 200 4.42 -21.06 22.20
CA ASP A 200 5.42 -21.79 22.98
C ASP A 200 6.53 -22.37 22.08
N ASP A 201 6.16 -22.81 20.86
CA ASP A 201 7.07 -23.40 19.89
C ASP A 201 7.70 -22.37 18.93
N SER A 202 7.53 -21.06 19.18
CA SER A 202 8.07 -20.05 18.28
C SER A 202 9.60 -19.95 18.38
N ILE A 203 10.26 -19.96 17.21
CA ILE A 203 11.70 -19.70 17.08
C ILE A 203 11.98 -18.20 17.08
N SER A 204 13.21 -17.82 17.44
CA SER A 204 13.61 -16.41 17.43
C SER A 204 13.80 -15.90 16.00
N LEU A 205 13.49 -14.62 15.76
CA LEU A 205 13.65 -13.98 14.45
C LEU A 205 15.11 -14.00 13.95
N ASP A 206 16.09 -14.06 14.85
CA ASP A 206 17.51 -14.14 14.54
C ASP A 206 18.04 -15.58 14.41
N ASP A 207 17.16 -16.59 14.44
CA ASP A 207 17.56 -17.98 14.23
C ASP A 207 18.22 -18.14 12.85
N PRO A 208 19.46 -18.68 12.81
CA PRO A 208 20.20 -18.87 11.55
C PRO A 208 19.45 -19.69 10.49
N LEU A 209 18.57 -20.61 10.90
CA LEU A 209 17.74 -21.42 10.00
C LEU A 209 16.98 -20.54 9.00
N LEU A 210 16.37 -19.43 9.45
CA LEU A 210 15.56 -18.56 8.61
C LEU A 210 16.37 -17.95 7.45
N SER A 211 17.65 -17.70 7.65
CA SER A 211 18.54 -17.15 6.62
C SER A 211 18.91 -18.17 5.54
N THR A 212 18.77 -19.46 5.81
CA THR A 212 19.07 -20.54 4.84
C THR A 212 17.92 -20.84 3.89
N ILE A 213 16.72 -20.34 4.16
CA ILE A 213 15.52 -20.60 3.38
C ILE A 213 15.60 -19.82 2.06
N PRO A 214 15.59 -20.48 0.90
CA PRO A 214 15.75 -19.80 -0.39
C PRO A 214 14.58 -18.86 -0.71
N ARG A 215 13.34 -19.30 -0.46
CA ARG A 215 12.10 -18.54 -0.70
C ARG A 215 11.27 -18.51 0.58
N LEU A 216 11.11 -17.32 1.15
CA LEU A 216 10.43 -17.13 2.43
C LEU A 216 9.27 -16.14 2.30
N ALA A 217 8.09 -16.56 2.74
CA ALA A 217 6.90 -15.72 2.91
C ALA A 217 6.73 -15.36 4.39
N ILE A 218 6.88 -14.07 4.71
CA ILE A 218 6.74 -13.54 6.06
C ILE A 218 5.27 -13.17 6.26
N VAL A 219 4.57 -13.81 7.19
CA VAL A 219 3.14 -13.59 7.43
C VAL A 219 2.95 -12.65 8.61
N MET A 220 2.35 -11.48 8.33
CA MET A 220 2.09 -10.42 9.30
C MET A 220 0.59 -10.36 9.61
N GLY A 221 0.24 -10.47 10.89
CA GLY A 221 -1.16 -10.41 11.35
C GLY A 221 -1.64 -9.02 11.73
N THR A 222 -2.92 -8.92 12.07
CA THR A 222 -3.55 -7.69 12.54
C THR A 222 -3.06 -7.28 13.93
N GLU A 223 -3.28 -5.99 14.27
CA GLU A 223 -3.04 -5.49 15.63
C GLU A 223 -4.06 -6.06 16.62
N GLY A 224 -3.61 -6.32 17.83
CA GLY A 224 -4.43 -6.85 18.92
C GLY A 224 -4.51 -8.36 18.93
N ASN A 225 -5.24 -8.97 18.01
CA ASN A 225 -5.43 -10.42 17.98
C ASN A 225 -4.34 -11.21 17.24
N GLY A 226 -3.47 -10.51 16.49
CA GLY A 226 -2.43 -11.15 15.69
C GLY A 226 -2.99 -12.04 14.57
N LEU A 227 -2.27 -13.10 14.26
CA LEU A 227 -2.68 -14.15 13.33
C LEU A 227 -3.63 -15.12 14.00
N SER A 228 -4.62 -15.64 13.26
CA SER A 228 -5.50 -16.68 13.78
C SER A 228 -4.75 -17.99 14.04
N GLN A 229 -5.22 -18.80 15.00
CA GLN A 229 -4.63 -20.10 15.28
C GLN A 229 -4.62 -21.02 14.04
N ALA A 230 -5.64 -20.92 13.20
CA ALA A 230 -5.70 -21.67 11.95
C ALA A 230 -4.57 -21.26 10.97
N VAL A 231 -4.28 -19.97 10.86
CA VAL A 231 -3.16 -19.46 10.05
C VAL A 231 -1.83 -19.92 10.64
N ILE A 232 -1.63 -19.74 11.95
CA ILE A 232 -0.40 -20.17 12.64
C ILE A 232 -0.13 -21.66 12.41
N ALA A 233 -1.14 -22.50 12.59
CA ALA A 233 -1.03 -23.96 12.43
C ALA A 233 -0.76 -24.39 10.97
N SER A 234 -1.07 -23.53 9.98
CA SER A 234 -0.88 -23.81 8.56
C SER A 234 0.48 -23.34 8.01
N THR A 235 1.30 -22.66 8.83
CA THR A 235 2.61 -22.17 8.41
C THR A 235 3.74 -23.13 8.78
N ASP A 236 4.86 -23.08 8.02
CA ASP A 236 6.02 -23.93 8.27
C ASP A 236 6.77 -23.53 9.55
N TYR A 237 6.80 -22.24 9.88
CA TYR A 237 7.48 -21.71 11.06
C TYR A 237 6.62 -20.69 11.79
N VAL A 238 6.72 -20.69 13.11
CA VAL A 238 6.23 -19.59 13.96
C VAL A 238 7.43 -18.84 14.48
N VAL A 239 7.46 -17.52 14.25
CA VAL A 239 8.66 -16.70 14.50
C VAL A 239 8.28 -15.55 15.41
N LYS A 240 9.07 -15.34 16.47
CA LYS A 240 8.90 -14.22 17.41
C LYS A 240 10.08 -13.25 17.35
N ILE A 241 9.78 -11.98 17.52
CA ILE A 241 10.78 -10.96 17.84
C ILE A 241 11.03 -11.05 19.36
N PRO A 242 12.26 -11.31 19.82
CA PRO A 242 12.55 -11.28 21.24
C PRO A 242 12.25 -9.90 21.84
N MET A 243 11.43 -9.87 22.87
CA MET A 243 11.01 -8.62 23.54
C MET A 243 11.63 -8.52 24.94
N SER A 244 11.72 -7.29 25.45
CA SER A 244 12.19 -6.97 26.80
C SER A 244 11.07 -6.33 27.62
N HIS A 245 11.25 -6.24 28.93
CA HIS A 245 10.36 -5.52 29.85
C HIS A 245 8.88 -5.96 29.83
N GLN A 246 8.62 -7.24 29.54
CA GLN A 246 7.27 -7.81 29.50
C GLN A 246 6.36 -7.14 28.44
N VAL A 247 6.97 -6.60 27.39
CA VAL A 247 6.22 -6.14 26.21
C VAL A 247 5.94 -7.34 25.32
N ASP A 248 4.67 -7.59 25.00
CA ASP A 248 4.27 -8.77 24.24
C ASP A 248 4.36 -8.58 22.73
N SER A 249 4.20 -7.35 22.23
CA SER A 249 4.16 -7.09 20.79
C SER A 249 4.63 -5.68 20.43
N LEU A 250 4.98 -5.50 19.15
CA LEU A 250 5.17 -4.21 18.50
C LEU A 250 3.96 -3.91 17.62
N ASN A 251 3.74 -2.62 17.32
CA ASN A 251 2.87 -2.24 16.20
C ASN A 251 3.29 -3.01 14.93
N VAL A 252 2.32 -3.48 14.15
CA VAL A 252 2.57 -4.37 12.99
C VAL A 252 3.54 -3.76 11.97
N ALA A 253 3.50 -2.44 11.73
CA ALA A 253 4.43 -1.79 10.82
C ALA A 253 5.86 -1.76 11.37
N ALA A 254 6.04 -1.59 12.68
CA ALA A 254 7.35 -1.67 13.34
C ALA A 254 7.88 -3.11 13.32
N ALA A 255 7.04 -4.09 13.66
CA ALA A 255 7.38 -5.51 13.59
C ALA A 255 7.79 -5.92 12.17
N SER A 256 7.07 -5.43 11.15
CA SER A 256 7.39 -5.67 9.75
C SER A 256 8.78 -5.15 9.38
N ALA A 257 9.12 -3.92 9.79
CA ALA A 257 10.43 -3.33 9.48
C ALA A 257 11.58 -4.13 10.11
N VAL A 258 11.41 -4.61 11.36
CA VAL A 258 12.39 -5.46 12.05
C VAL A 258 12.52 -6.81 11.35
N ALA A 259 11.39 -7.46 11.02
CA ALA A 259 11.38 -8.75 10.33
C ALA A 259 12.01 -8.64 8.93
N PHE A 260 11.67 -7.63 8.15
CA PHE A 260 12.21 -7.43 6.80
C PHE A 260 13.72 -7.17 6.85
N TRP A 261 14.19 -6.33 7.78
CA TRP A 261 15.61 -6.09 7.95
C TRP A 261 16.38 -7.37 8.29
N GLN A 262 15.87 -8.17 9.21
CA GLN A 262 16.54 -9.40 9.64
C GLN A 262 16.52 -10.49 8.58
N LEU A 263 15.38 -10.65 7.89
CA LEU A 263 15.14 -11.76 6.94
C LEU A 263 15.41 -11.38 5.46
N ARG A 264 15.90 -10.16 5.17
CA ARG A 264 16.22 -9.75 3.81
C ARG A 264 17.25 -10.67 3.17
N ASP A 265 17.19 -10.79 1.86
CA ASP A 265 18.26 -11.45 1.11
C ASP A 265 19.55 -10.63 1.24
N ARG A 266 20.61 -11.26 1.65
CA ARG A 266 21.93 -10.64 1.85
C ARG A 266 22.90 -10.92 0.69
N ARG A 267 22.36 -11.55 -0.38
CA ARG A 267 23.15 -11.83 -1.60
C ARG A 267 23.37 -10.60 -2.44
#